data_263885f2171d4fcfd40a0e17192bb800
#
_entry.id   263885f2171d4fcfd40a0e17192bb800
#
_cell.length_a   1.000
_cell.length_b   1.000
_cell.length_c   1.000
_cell.angle_alpha   90.00
_cell.angle_beta   90.00
_cell.angle_gamma   90.00
#
_symmetry.space_group_name_H-M   'P 1'
#
loop_
_entity.id
_entity.type
_entity.pdbx_description
1 polymer ?
#
loop_
_entity_poly.entity_id
_entity_poly.type
_entity_poly.pdbx_seq_one_letter_code
_entity_poly.pdbx_strand_id
1 'polypeptide(L)'
;PQLTDSVENDHLGFDYKWSGGWTKDLLSYLEAEPLERRNYYDQLTLSMMYAYSEHYVLTLGKRDVGTLKEFLEKLPGSSRQKDAQLRAAYGYLMLHPGVKMTAPDGDVGPEMRAYLHDLNELYRNYPALYAMDGNSDGFEWIQFTSYDENVVAFLRKTEKPEETILAVCNFSPVSYDSYRVGVPFAGKYKEIFNSDSEKFGGQGVVNARAKAAIHMECDNREFSLKLKLPAYGVTVFGC
;
A
#
# COMPACT_ATOMS: atom_id res chain seq x y z
N PRO A 1 13.43 6.59 14.50
CA PRO A 1 12.21 7.20 14.01
C PRO A 1 12.29 8.70 14.24
N GLN A 2 12.48 9.48 13.16
CA GLN A 2 12.52 10.95 13.19
C GLN A 2 11.13 11.53 12.86
N LEU A 3 10.07 10.91 13.36
CA LEU A 3 8.69 11.28 13.10
C LEU A 3 8.10 12.28 14.10
N THR A 4 8.92 12.84 14.98
CA THR A 4 8.42 13.62 16.11
C THR A 4 8.27 15.11 15.86
N ASP A 5 8.63 15.63 14.71
CA ASP A 5 8.43 17.04 14.44
C ASP A 5 7.07 17.25 13.77
N SER A 6 6.08 17.67 14.55
CA SER A 6 4.79 18.11 13.99
C SER A 6 4.99 19.31 13.04
N VAL A 7 4.17 19.42 12.01
CA VAL A 7 4.16 20.60 11.13
C VAL A 7 3.89 21.87 11.93
N GLU A 8 3.13 21.76 13.02
CA GLU A 8 2.80 22.86 13.95
C GLU A 8 4.01 23.47 14.67
N ASN A 9 5.11 22.71 14.81
CA ASN A 9 6.33 23.21 15.43
C ASN A 9 7.28 23.90 14.45
N ASP A 10 6.92 23.92 13.17
CA ASP A 10 7.74 24.54 12.14
C ASP A 10 7.36 26.03 12.02
N HIS A 11 7.97 26.89 12.85
CA HIS A 11 7.77 28.33 12.84
C HIS A 11 8.11 29.02 11.48
N LEU A 12 8.42 28.22 10.46
CA LEU A 12 8.75 28.70 9.11
C LEU A 12 7.51 28.94 8.24
N GLY A 13 6.31 28.58 8.69
CA GLY A 13 5.06 28.88 7.99
C GLY A 13 4.80 28.02 6.73
N PHE A 14 5.31 26.80 6.70
CA PHE A 14 5.00 25.84 5.63
C PHE A 14 3.71 25.08 5.95
N ASP A 15 2.86 24.90 4.94
CA ASP A 15 1.61 24.13 5.07
C ASP A 15 1.83 22.63 4.97
N TYR A 16 2.93 22.19 4.37
CA TYR A 16 3.24 20.78 4.14
C TYR A 16 4.65 20.41 4.55
N LYS A 17 4.82 19.19 5.04
CA LYS A 17 6.09 18.62 5.45
C LYS A 17 6.43 17.37 4.65
N TRP A 18 7.67 17.28 4.22
CA TRP A 18 8.20 16.09 3.55
C TRP A 18 8.36 14.94 4.53
N SER A 19 7.70 13.80 4.28
CA SER A 19 7.79 12.62 5.16
C SER A 19 8.96 11.71 4.76
N GLY A 20 10.18 12.22 4.90
CA GLY A 20 11.38 11.46 4.58
C GLY A 20 11.60 10.23 5.46
N GLY A 21 11.09 10.24 6.69
CA GLY A 21 11.14 9.10 7.60
C GLY A 21 10.34 7.91 7.06
N TRP A 22 9.10 8.13 6.65
CA TRP A 22 8.24 7.09 6.08
C TRP A 22 8.86 6.46 4.83
N THR A 23 9.37 7.29 3.91
CA THR A 23 10.02 6.80 2.69
C THR A 23 11.24 5.96 3.02
N LYS A 24 12.10 6.42 3.94
CA LYS A 24 13.29 5.70 4.38
C LYS A 24 12.94 4.34 4.99
N ASP A 25 11.92 4.28 5.82
CA ASP A 25 11.47 3.06 6.48
C ASP A 25 10.94 2.04 5.45
N LEU A 26 10.11 2.50 4.49
CA LEU A 26 9.63 1.67 3.39
C LEU A 26 10.80 1.14 2.53
N LEU A 27 11.78 1.98 2.21
CA LEU A 27 12.92 1.57 1.42
C LEU A 27 13.79 0.55 2.16
N SER A 28 14.07 0.79 3.44
CA SER A 28 14.84 -0.16 4.26
C SER A 28 14.17 -1.53 4.33
N TYR A 29 12.85 -1.57 4.40
CA TYR A 29 12.08 -2.81 4.35
C TYR A 29 12.17 -3.50 2.98
N LEU A 30 12.02 -2.76 1.89
CA LEU A 30 12.00 -3.32 0.54
C LEU A 30 13.40 -3.78 0.06
N GLU A 31 14.46 -3.10 0.46
CA GLU A 31 15.86 -3.44 0.14
C GLU A 31 16.33 -4.70 0.88
N ALA A 32 15.69 -5.07 2.00
CA ALA A 32 16.00 -6.30 2.73
C ALA A 32 15.64 -7.56 1.91
N GLU A 33 16.45 -8.61 2.07
CA GLU A 33 16.12 -9.92 1.51
C GLU A 33 14.78 -10.43 2.06
N PRO A 34 13.96 -11.13 1.25
CA PRO A 34 12.59 -11.47 1.63
C PRO A 34 12.49 -12.23 2.97
N LEU A 35 13.44 -13.10 3.28
CA LEU A 35 13.47 -13.84 4.55
C LEU A 35 13.84 -12.97 5.75
N GLU A 36 14.52 -11.85 5.50
CA GLU A 36 14.96 -10.92 6.54
C GLU A 36 13.91 -9.81 6.79
N ARG A 37 12.94 -9.62 5.90
CA ARG A 37 11.92 -8.56 5.99
C ARG A 37 11.12 -8.62 7.28
N ARG A 38 10.95 -9.81 7.87
CA ARG A 38 10.33 -9.96 9.19
C ARG A 38 10.98 -9.07 10.26
N ASN A 39 12.28 -8.84 10.17
CA ASN A 39 13.03 -8.02 11.12
C ASN A 39 12.83 -6.52 10.92
N TYR A 40 12.28 -6.13 9.78
CA TYR A 40 12.00 -4.74 9.37
C TYR A 40 10.49 -4.45 9.28
N TYR A 41 9.63 -5.40 9.63
CA TYR A 41 8.19 -5.28 9.47
C TYR A 41 7.60 -4.12 10.26
N ASP A 42 8.14 -3.82 11.43
CA ASP A 42 7.75 -2.67 12.23
C ASP A 42 8.01 -1.34 11.50
N GLN A 43 9.04 -1.26 10.67
CA GLN A 43 9.31 -0.07 9.86
C GLN A 43 8.20 0.16 8.82
N LEU A 44 7.62 -0.93 8.30
CA LEU A 44 6.50 -0.85 7.36
C LEU A 44 5.21 -0.36 8.06
N THR A 45 4.94 -0.81 9.27
CA THR A 45 3.65 -0.60 9.95
C THR A 45 3.66 0.55 10.96
N LEU A 46 4.73 0.71 11.76
CA LEU A 46 4.78 1.73 12.80
C LEU A 46 4.95 3.14 12.26
N SER A 47 5.70 3.34 11.17
CA SER A 47 5.85 4.67 10.58
C SER A 47 4.51 5.24 10.09
N MET A 48 3.51 4.38 9.86
CA MET A 48 2.16 4.79 9.49
C MET A 48 1.28 5.16 10.69
N MET A 49 1.53 4.62 11.85
CA MET A 49 0.74 4.93 13.05
C MET A 49 0.87 6.39 13.49
N TYR A 50 1.93 7.07 13.05
CA TYR A 50 2.21 8.48 13.40
C TYR A 50 1.94 9.46 12.27
N ALA A 51 1.60 8.99 11.08
CA ALA A 51 1.44 9.83 9.89
C ALA A 51 0.00 10.29 9.66
N TYR A 52 -0.73 10.63 10.73
CA TYR A 52 -2.09 11.17 10.63
C TYR A 52 -2.08 12.64 10.23
N SER A 53 -1.36 13.01 9.21
CA SER A 53 -1.34 14.40 8.85
C SER A 53 -1.57 14.55 7.35
N GLU A 54 -2.68 15.19 7.01
CA GLU A 54 -2.96 15.73 5.68
C GLU A 54 -1.85 16.65 5.17
N HIS A 55 -0.97 17.10 6.08
CA HIS A 55 0.17 17.95 5.78
C HIS A 55 1.46 17.19 5.44
N TYR A 56 1.46 15.86 5.50
CA TYR A 56 2.63 15.07 5.09
C TYR A 56 2.60 14.76 3.61
N VAL A 57 3.73 15.02 2.94
CA VAL A 57 3.96 14.64 1.54
C VAL A 57 4.71 13.31 1.51
N LEU A 58 4.03 12.27 1.04
CA LEU A 58 4.60 10.95 0.80
C LEU A 58 5.16 10.88 -0.63
N THR A 59 6.36 10.34 -0.78
CA THR A 59 7.03 10.32 -2.08
C THR A 59 7.90 9.09 -2.26
N LEU A 60 8.02 8.65 -3.51
CA LEU A 60 9.03 7.71 -4.00
C LEU A 60 9.61 8.32 -5.28
N GLY A 61 10.40 9.37 -5.14
CA GLY A 61 10.99 10.09 -6.25
C GLY A 61 12.51 10.13 -6.18
N LYS A 62 13.14 10.79 -7.15
CA LYS A 62 14.59 10.91 -7.29
C LYS A 62 15.29 11.37 -6.03
N ARG A 63 14.66 12.27 -5.28
CA ARG A 63 15.22 12.80 -4.05
C ARG A 63 15.44 11.72 -2.99
N ASP A 64 14.59 10.70 -2.98
CA ASP A 64 14.56 9.68 -1.92
C ASP A 64 15.31 8.42 -2.31
N VAL A 65 15.18 8.02 -3.57
CA VAL A 65 15.65 6.72 -4.08
C VAL A 65 16.78 6.85 -5.12
N GLY A 66 17.16 8.06 -5.49
CA GLY A 66 18.01 8.29 -6.64
C GLY A 66 17.22 8.10 -7.94
N THR A 67 17.86 7.58 -8.97
CA THR A 67 17.16 7.20 -10.20
C THR A 67 16.35 5.94 -9.99
N LEU A 68 15.29 5.74 -10.80
CA LEU A 68 14.52 4.50 -10.79
C LEU A 68 15.41 3.27 -10.97
N LYS A 69 16.45 3.38 -11.81
CA LYS A 69 17.41 2.31 -12.03
C LYS A 69 18.19 1.98 -10.76
N GLU A 70 18.69 2.97 -10.05
CA GLU A 70 19.40 2.78 -8.77
C GLU A 70 18.52 2.13 -7.72
N PHE A 71 17.25 2.52 -7.67
CA PHE A 71 16.28 1.87 -6.77
C PHE A 71 16.06 0.41 -7.13
N LEU A 72 15.80 0.10 -8.41
CA LEU A 72 15.62 -1.28 -8.86
C LEU A 72 16.86 -2.14 -8.64
N GLU A 73 18.08 -1.57 -8.75
CA GLU A 73 19.32 -2.29 -8.49
C GLU A 73 19.44 -2.75 -7.03
N LYS A 74 18.92 -1.98 -6.09
CA LYS A 74 18.94 -2.31 -4.66
C LYS A 74 17.91 -3.36 -4.24
N LEU A 75 16.81 -3.50 -4.99
CA LEU A 75 15.78 -4.48 -4.67
C LEU A 75 16.29 -5.90 -4.89
N PRO A 76 15.99 -6.85 -4.00
CA PRO A 76 16.35 -8.26 -4.18
C PRO A 76 15.51 -8.94 -5.25
N GLY A 77 16.04 -10.03 -5.80
CA GLY A 77 15.34 -10.88 -6.74
C GLY A 77 15.61 -10.61 -8.23
N SER A 78 14.91 -11.34 -9.07
CA SER A 78 14.98 -11.19 -10.53
C SER A 78 14.38 -9.87 -11.02
N SER A 79 14.68 -9.46 -12.25
CA SER A 79 14.13 -8.23 -12.85
C SER A 79 12.60 -8.18 -12.73
N ARG A 80 11.90 -9.27 -13.04
CA ARG A 80 10.43 -9.34 -12.91
C ARG A 80 9.94 -9.15 -11.49
N GLN A 81 10.66 -9.71 -10.50
CA GLN A 81 10.33 -9.52 -9.08
C GLN A 81 10.58 -8.09 -8.64
N LYS A 82 11.65 -7.46 -9.13
CA LYS A 82 11.95 -6.05 -8.86
C LYS A 82 10.87 -5.12 -9.42
N ASP A 83 10.39 -5.38 -10.64
CA ASP A 83 9.27 -4.64 -11.24
C ASP A 83 7.97 -4.82 -10.43
N ALA A 84 7.70 -6.03 -9.93
CA ALA A 84 6.55 -6.28 -9.05
C ALA A 84 6.68 -5.54 -7.72
N GLN A 85 7.86 -5.54 -7.10
CA GLN A 85 8.14 -4.79 -5.87
C GLN A 85 8.01 -3.28 -6.08
N LEU A 86 8.43 -2.77 -7.23
CA LEU A 86 8.25 -1.36 -7.59
C LEU A 86 6.76 -1.00 -7.66
N ARG A 87 5.94 -1.83 -8.33
CA ARG A 87 4.49 -1.63 -8.35
C ARG A 87 3.90 -1.69 -6.95
N ALA A 88 4.32 -2.66 -6.12
CA ALA A 88 3.85 -2.77 -4.74
C ALA A 88 4.22 -1.52 -3.91
N ALA A 89 5.43 -0.97 -4.07
CA ALA A 89 5.86 0.24 -3.39
C ALA A 89 5.01 1.45 -3.74
N TYR A 90 4.77 1.70 -5.03
CA TYR A 90 3.89 2.80 -5.47
C TYR A 90 2.43 2.57 -5.07
N GLY A 91 1.93 1.34 -5.14
CA GLY A 91 0.59 1.01 -4.67
C GLY A 91 0.43 1.26 -3.18
N TYR A 92 1.40 0.84 -2.38
CA TYR A 92 1.42 1.08 -0.94
C TYR A 92 1.44 2.58 -0.61
N LEU A 93 2.27 3.36 -1.30
CA LEU A 93 2.30 4.82 -1.18
C LEU A 93 0.93 5.45 -1.48
N MET A 94 0.31 5.08 -2.60
CA MET A 94 -0.96 5.68 -3.04
C MET A 94 -2.14 5.36 -2.13
N LEU A 95 -2.11 4.22 -1.46
CA LEU A 95 -3.18 3.76 -0.56
C LEU A 95 -3.08 4.33 0.86
N HIS A 96 -1.93 4.88 1.25
CA HIS A 96 -1.72 5.46 2.58
C HIS A 96 -2.31 6.87 2.71
N PRO A 97 -2.63 7.33 3.93
CA PRO A 97 -3.00 8.72 4.18
C PRO A 97 -1.86 9.70 3.83
N GLY A 98 -2.19 10.95 3.50
CA GLY A 98 -1.25 12.02 3.19
C GLY A 98 -1.23 12.43 1.73
N VAL A 99 -0.58 13.53 1.42
CA VAL A 99 -0.43 14.04 0.05
C VAL A 99 0.57 13.19 -0.72
N LYS A 100 0.21 12.76 -1.93
CA LYS A 100 1.06 11.90 -2.77
C LYS A 100 1.86 12.73 -3.75
N MET A 101 3.15 12.52 -3.78
CA MET A 101 4.01 13.06 -4.82
C MET A 101 4.74 11.91 -5.51
N THR A 102 4.26 11.54 -6.69
CA THR A 102 4.89 10.54 -7.54
C THR A 102 5.52 11.24 -8.74
N ALA A 103 6.82 11.29 -8.78
CA ALA A 103 7.56 11.77 -9.93
C ALA A 103 8.60 10.71 -10.30
N PRO A 104 8.21 9.68 -11.05
CA PRO A 104 9.19 8.75 -11.57
C PRO A 104 10.11 9.52 -12.52
N ASP A 105 11.37 9.61 -12.15
CA ASP A 105 12.37 10.16 -13.03
C ASP A 105 12.73 9.17 -14.13
N GLY A 106 12.74 9.64 -15.33
CA GLY A 106 13.20 8.89 -16.47
C GLY A 106 12.08 8.20 -17.24
N ASP A 107 12.48 7.47 -18.24
CA ASP A 107 11.56 6.73 -19.11
C ASP A 107 11.12 5.43 -18.42
N VAL A 108 10.05 5.52 -17.67
CA VAL A 108 9.35 4.31 -17.19
C VAL A 108 8.68 3.64 -18.37
N GLY A 109 8.84 2.31 -18.49
CA GLY A 109 8.22 1.53 -19.56
C GLY A 109 6.70 1.69 -19.64
N PRO A 110 6.09 1.25 -20.75
CA PRO A 110 4.64 1.45 -21.01
C PRO A 110 3.77 0.80 -19.92
N GLU A 111 4.16 -0.35 -19.39
CA GLU A 111 3.44 -1.06 -18.33
C GLU A 111 3.40 -0.25 -17.02
N MET A 112 4.54 0.34 -16.63
CA MET A 112 4.61 1.16 -15.43
C MET A 112 3.86 2.48 -15.61
N ARG A 113 3.87 3.09 -16.79
CA ARG A 113 3.02 4.25 -17.10
C ARG A 113 1.53 3.93 -16.98
N ALA A 114 1.11 2.79 -17.53
CA ALA A 114 -0.28 2.33 -17.40
C ALA A 114 -0.65 2.09 -15.93
N TYR A 115 0.26 1.50 -15.15
CA TYR A 115 0.08 1.26 -13.73
C TYR A 115 -0.10 2.56 -12.93
N LEU A 116 0.78 3.52 -13.12
CA LEU A 116 0.71 4.82 -12.43
C LEU A 116 -0.52 5.62 -12.84
N HIS A 117 -0.92 5.55 -14.11
CA HIS A 117 -2.15 6.15 -14.60
C HIS A 117 -3.37 5.57 -13.86
N ASP A 118 -3.49 4.24 -13.81
CA ASP A 118 -4.64 3.58 -13.18
C ASP A 118 -4.65 3.77 -11.65
N LEU A 119 -3.47 3.86 -11.00
CA LEU A 119 -3.38 4.23 -9.59
C LEU A 119 -3.91 5.66 -9.33
N ASN A 120 -3.59 6.61 -10.21
CA ASN A 120 -4.11 7.97 -10.10
C ASN A 120 -5.62 8.00 -10.33
N GLU A 121 -6.14 7.22 -11.28
CA GLU A 121 -7.60 7.09 -11.48
C GLU A 121 -8.27 6.44 -10.26
N LEU A 122 -7.67 5.39 -9.66
CA LEU A 122 -8.15 4.82 -8.42
C LEU A 122 -8.22 5.89 -7.31
N TYR A 123 -7.15 6.66 -7.12
CA TYR A 123 -7.09 7.70 -6.10
C TYR A 123 -8.20 8.77 -6.32
N ARG A 124 -8.42 9.21 -7.54
CA ARG A 124 -9.42 10.22 -7.89
C ARG A 124 -10.86 9.73 -7.73
N ASN A 125 -11.10 8.46 -8.04
CA ASN A 125 -12.45 7.88 -8.10
C ASN A 125 -12.95 7.34 -6.75
N TYR A 126 -12.05 7.14 -5.77
CA TYR A 126 -12.41 6.60 -4.46
C TYR A 126 -12.10 7.59 -3.33
N PRO A 127 -13.12 8.34 -2.86
CA PRO A 127 -12.96 9.32 -1.77
C PRO A 127 -12.30 8.76 -0.51
N ALA A 128 -12.49 7.47 -0.22
CA ALA A 128 -11.82 6.80 0.90
C ALA A 128 -10.28 6.99 0.90
N LEU A 129 -9.66 7.27 -0.24
CA LEU A 129 -8.21 7.44 -0.34
C LEU A 129 -7.71 8.84 0.03
N TYR A 130 -8.61 9.83 0.18
CA TYR A 130 -8.19 11.21 0.48
C TYR A 130 -9.14 12.01 1.38
N ALA A 131 -10.43 11.67 1.43
CA ALA A 131 -11.42 12.53 2.08
C ALA A 131 -11.23 12.66 3.60
N MET A 132 -10.60 11.67 4.23
CA MET A 132 -10.36 11.64 5.67
C MET A 132 -8.87 11.47 6.02
N ASP A 133 -7.97 11.97 5.18
CA ASP A 133 -6.51 11.84 5.43
C ASP A 133 -6.05 12.55 6.71
N GLY A 134 -6.73 13.63 7.11
CA GLY A 134 -6.48 14.34 8.37
C GLY A 134 -7.23 13.77 9.59
N ASN A 135 -7.97 12.68 9.43
CA ASN A 135 -8.76 12.07 10.49
C ASN A 135 -8.34 10.61 10.71
N SER A 136 -8.00 10.25 11.95
CA SER A 136 -7.66 8.87 12.31
C SER A 136 -8.72 7.83 11.93
N ASP A 137 -9.99 8.23 11.88
CA ASP A 137 -11.08 7.35 11.50
C ASP A 137 -11.06 6.95 10.01
N GLY A 138 -10.32 7.69 9.18
CA GLY A 138 -10.14 7.40 7.75
C GLY A 138 -9.21 6.23 7.44
N PHE A 139 -8.46 5.75 8.43
CA PHE A 139 -7.52 4.64 8.28
C PHE A 139 -7.66 3.64 9.43
N GLU A 140 -7.62 2.35 9.11
CA GLU A 140 -7.70 1.31 10.12
C GLU A 140 -6.88 0.07 9.71
N TRP A 141 -5.94 -0.33 10.55
CA TRP A 141 -5.22 -1.59 10.36
C TRP A 141 -6.15 -2.80 10.58
N ILE A 142 -6.08 -3.76 9.66
CA ILE A 142 -6.69 -5.09 9.78
C ILE A 142 -5.62 -6.12 10.13
N GLN A 143 -4.58 -6.23 9.29
CA GLN A 143 -3.41 -7.07 9.55
C GLN A 143 -2.15 -6.21 9.55
N PHE A 144 -1.46 -6.19 10.68
CA PHE A 144 -0.18 -5.48 10.86
C PHE A 144 0.81 -6.25 11.74
N THR A 145 0.55 -7.54 11.95
CA THR A 145 1.40 -8.46 12.73
C THR A 145 1.79 -9.72 11.94
N SER A 146 1.45 -9.79 10.65
CA SER A 146 1.76 -10.92 9.76
C SER A 146 3.19 -10.82 9.20
N TYR A 147 4.16 -10.69 10.09
CA TYR A 147 5.56 -10.48 9.76
C TYR A 147 6.21 -11.67 9.06
N ASP A 148 5.78 -12.89 9.34
CA ASP A 148 6.31 -14.10 8.70
C ASP A 148 5.83 -14.21 7.24
N GLU A 149 4.58 -13.83 6.96
CA GLU A 149 3.99 -13.79 5.63
C GLU A 149 4.37 -12.54 4.85
N ASN A 150 4.84 -11.48 5.52
CA ASN A 150 5.07 -10.17 4.93
C ASN A 150 3.83 -9.59 4.23
N VAL A 151 2.67 -9.76 4.84
CA VAL A 151 1.39 -9.24 4.37
C VAL A 151 0.87 -8.20 5.34
N VAL A 152 0.38 -7.08 4.80
CA VAL A 152 -0.36 -6.07 5.56
C VAL A 152 -1.73 -5.87 4.93
N ALA A 153 -2.73 -5.62 5.76
CA ALA A 153 -4.07 -5.26 5.31
C ALA A 153 -4.61 -4.10 6.15
N PHE A 154 -5.29 -3.17 5.49
CA PHE A 154 -5.89 -2.02 6.12
C PHE A 154 -7.12 -1.52 5.37
N LEU A 155 -7.94 -0.77 6.06
CA LEU A 155 -9.10 -0.08 5.50
C LEU A 155 -8.78 1.39 5.24
N ARG A 156 -9.32 1.91 4.16
CA ARG A 156 -9.51 3.34 3.93
C ARG A 156 -11.00 3.61 3.96
N LYS A 157 -11.39 4.64 4.70
CA LYS A 157 -12.79 4.90 5.03
C LYS A 157 -13.18 6.33 4.74
N THR A 158 -14.47 6.55 4.56
CA THR A 158 -15.14 7.85 4.66
C THR A 158 -16.15 7.78 5.80
N GLU A 159 -16.95 8.83 5.98
CA GLU A 159 -18.10 8.81 6.90
C GLU A 159 -19.19 7.81 6.46
N LYS A 160 -19.14 7.36 5.20
CA LYS A 160 -20.08 6.41 4.62
C LYS A 160 -19.49 5.01 4.59
N PRO A 161 -20.05 4.04 5.33
CA PRO A 161 -19.53 2.68 5.37
C PRO A 161 -19.40 2.00 4.01
N GLU A 162 -20.33 2.28 3.07
CA GLU A 162 -20.34 1.74 1.71
C GLU A 162 -19.21 2.23 0.82
N GLU A 163 -18.54 3.30 1.21
CA GLU A 163 -17.35 3.81 0.51
C GLU A 163 -16.04 3.22 1.05
N THR A 164 -16.13 2.33 2.06
CA THR A 164 -14.95 1.68 2.64
C THR A 164 -14.26 0.79 1.61
N ILE A 165 -12.95 0.88 1.53
CA ILE A 165 -12.12 0.00 0.72
C ILE A 165 -11.15 -0.78 1.61
N LEU A 166 -10.88 -2.03 1.22
CA LEU A 166 -9.87 -2.89 1.81
C LEU A 166 -8.66 -2.92 0.89
N ALA A 167 -7.51 -2.56 1.42
CA ALA A 167 -6.21 -2.72 0.77
C ALA A 167 -5.47 -3.90 1.39
N VAL A 168 -4.92 -4.80 0.56
CA VAL A 168 -4.08 -5.91 0.99
C VAL A 168 -2.79 -5.87 0.19
N CYS A 169 -1.65 -5.76 0.88
CA CYS A 169 -0.33 -5.70 0.29
C CYS A 169 0.48 -6.92 0.71
N ASN A 170 0.89 -7.71 -0.26
CA ASN A 170 1.78 -8.84 -0.08
C ASN A 170 3.19 -8.47 -0.55
N PHE A 171 4.12 -8.39 0.37
CA PHE A 171 5.52 -8.06 0.10
C PHE A 171 6.42 -9.31 0.06
N SER A 172 5.85 -10.51 0.10
CA SER A 172 6.60 -11.76 -0.01
C SER A 172 6.72 -12.23 -1.46
N PRO A 173 7.71 -13.09 -1.77
CA PRO A 173 7.83 -13.73 -3.09
C PRO A 173 6.78 -14.82 -3.33
N VAL A 174 5.90 -15.09 -2.38
CA VAL A 174 4.91 -16.16 -2.43
C VAL A 174 3.55 -15.61 -2.84
N SER A 175 2.93 -16.22 -3.85
CA SER A 175 1.52 -15.98 -4.17
C SER A 175 0.64 -16.89 -3.31
N TYR A 176 -0.47 -16.37 -2.85
CA TYR A 176 -1.46 -17.13 -2.09
C TYR A 176 -2.74 -17.33 -2.91
N ASP A 177 -3.17 -18.57 -3.08
CA ASP A 177 -4.45 -18.89 -3.74
C ASP A 177 -5.67 -18.70 -2.83
N SER A 178 -5.46 -18.70 -1.51
CA SER A 178 -6.52 -18.63 -0.52
C SER A 178 -6.02 -18.03 0.79
N TYR A 179 -5.69 -16.73 0.78
CA TYR A 179 -5.30 -15.98 1.96
C TYR A 179 -6.55 -15.45 2.68
N ARG A 180 -6.59 -15.56 4.01
CA ARG A 180 -7.72 -15.08 4.78
C ARG A 180 -7.43 -13.71 5.39
N VAL A 181 -8.40 -12.80 5.22
CA VAL A 181 -8.34 -11.43 5.78
C VAL A 181 -9.67 -11.11 6.44
N GLY A 182 -9.63 -10.55 7.63
CA GLY A 182 -10.80 -10.03 8.32
C GLY A 182 -11.41 -8.82 7.62
N VAL A 183 -12.72 -8.68 7.67
CA VAL A 183 -13.45 -7.53 7.11
C VAL A 183 -14.53 -7.02 8.05
N PRO A 184 -14.86 -5.70 8.01
CA PRO A 184 -15.77 -5.10 8.97
C PRO A 184 -17.25 -5.49 8.74
N PHE A 185 -17.63 -5.80 7.50
CA PHE A 185 -19.03 -5.99 7.13
C PHE A 185 -19.26 -7.33 6.40
N ALA A 186 -20.45 -7.92 6.62
CA ALA A 186 -20.99 -8.91 5.72
C ALA A 186 -21.23 -8.28 4.33
N GLY A 187 -21.18 -9.08 3.28
CA GLY A 187 -21.45 -8.57 1.92
C GLY A 187 -20.53 -9.17 0.87
N LYS A 188 -20.51 -8.52 -0.28
CA LYS A 188 -19.66 -8.90 -1.41
C LYS A 188 -18.61 -7.85 -1.65
N TYR A 189 -17.38 -8.27 -1.67
CA TYR A 189 -16.20 -7.44 -1.95
C TYR A 189 -15.71 -7.72 -3.37
N LYS A 190 -15.63 -6.67 -4.18
CA LYS A 190 -15.14 -6.74 -5.55
C LYS A 190 -13.73 -6.19 -5.63
N GLU A 191 -12.82 -6.94 -6.27
CA GLU A 191 -11.50 -6.40 -6.60
C GLU A 191 -11.67 -5.23 -7.57
N ILE A 192 -11.21 -4.05 -7.18
CA ILE A 192 -11.29 -2.80 -7.94
C ILE A 192 -9.92 -2.39 -8.50
N PHE A 193 -8.85 -2.93 -7.94
CA PHE A 193 -7.49 -2.71 -8.40
C PHE A 193 -6.58 -3.89 -8.02
N ASN A 194 -5.63 -4.22 -8.93
CA ASN A 194 -4.65 -5.26 -8.67
C ASN A 194 -3.35 -4.95 -9.43
N SER A 195 -2.25 -4.82 -8.70
CA SER A 195 -0.94 -4.48 -9.26
C SER A 195 -0.33 -5.58 -10.14
N ASP A 196 -0.85 -6.82 -10.04
CA ASP A 196 -0.39 -7.97 -10.81
C ASP A 196 -1.22 -8.22 -12.08
N SER A 197 -2.07 -7.26 -12.48
CA SER A 197 -2.76 -7.31 -13.77
C SER A 197 -1.76 -7.42 -14.93
N GLU A 198 -2.08 -8.26 -15.91
CA GLU A 198 -1.28 -8.42 -17.15
C GLU A 198 -1.06 -7.09 -17.88
N LYS A 199 -2.01 -6.15 -17.77
CA LYS A 199 -1.92 -4.78 -18.30
C LYS A 199 -0.68 -4.04 -17.79
N PHE A 200 -0.20 -4.38 -16.59
CA PHE A 200 0.94 -3.77 -15.94
C PHE A 200 2.21 -4.65 -15.98
N GLY A 201 2.22 -5.68 -16.82
CA GLY A 201 3.30 -6.67 -16.88
C GLY A 201 3.28 -7.68 -15.72
N GLY A 202 2.15 -7.79 -15.02
CA GLY A 202 1.94 -8.79 -13.97
C GLY A 202 1.66 -10.18 -14.51
N GLN A 203 1.39 -11.13 -13.61
CA GLN A 203 1.12 -12.53 -13.92
C GLN A 203 -0.39 -12.86 -14.00
N GLY A 204 -1.25 -11.91 -13.67
CA GLY A 204 -2.70 -12.07 -13.71
C GLY A 204 -3.27 -12.88 -12.53
N VAL A 205 -2.61 -12.87 -11.38
CA VAL A 205 -3.16 -13.45 -10.15
C VAL A 205 -4.22 -12.50 -9.59
N VAL A 206 -5.45 -12.64 -10.07
CA VAL A 206 -6.56 -11.72 -9.77
C VAL A 206 -7.76 -12.43 -9.15
N ASN A 207 -8.62 -11.66 -8.48
CA ASN A 207 -9.91 -12.11 -7.96
C ASN A 207 -11.04 -11.66 -8.90
N ALA A 208 -11.18 -12.34 -10.04
CA ALA A 208 -12.08 -11.95 -11.12
C ALA A 208 -13.57 -11.88 -10.73
N ARG A 209 -13.98 -12.59 -9.65
CA ARG A 209 -15.34 -12.58 -9.12
C ARG A 209 -15.39 -11.94 -7.76
N ALA A 210 -16.45 -11.20 -7.46
CA ALA A 210 -16.69 -10.68 -6.12
C ALA A 210 -16.65 -11.81 -5.10
N LYS A 211 -16.03 -11.54 -3.95
CA LYS A 211 -15.88 -12.47 -2.84
C LYS A 211 -16.96 -12.19 -1.80
N ALA A 212 -17.71 -13.20 -1.42
CA ALA A 212 -18.65 -13.08 -0.31
C ALA A 212 -17.89 -13.19 1.02
N ALA A 213 -18.10 -12.24 1.91
CA ALA A 213 -17.67 -12.35 3.30
C ALA A 213 -18.43 -13.49 3.99
N ILE A 214 -17.70 -14.33 4.71
CA ILE A 214 -18.28 -15.41 5.49
C ILE A 214 -18.18 -15.07 6.98
N HIS A 215 -19.16 -15.54 7.75
CA HIS A 215 -19.15 -15.43 9.21
C HIS A 215 -18.11 -16.41 9.77
N MET A 216 -16.89 -15.95 9.80
CA MET A 216 -15.73 -16.66 10.35
C MET A 216 -14.72 -15.62 10.83
N GLU A 217 -14.46 -15.65 12.13
CA GLU A 217 -13.54 -14.71 12.77
C GLU A 217 -12.13 -14.77 12.17
N CYS A 218 -11.59 -13.61 11.89
CA CYS A 218 -10.21 -13.41 11.45
C CYS A 218 -9.80 -11.95 11.75
N ASP A 219 -8.57 -11.72 12.20
CA ASP A 219 -8.03 -10.39 12.45
C ASP A 219 -8.92 -9.55 13.39
N ASN A 220 -9.49 -10.17 14.43
CA ASN A 220 -10.47 -9.57 15.36
C ASN A 220 -11.73 -9.01 14.66
N ARG A 221 -12.12 -9.58 13.50
CA ARG A 221 -13.34 -9.27 12.77
C ARG A 221 -14.24 -10.51 12.69
N GLU A 222 -15.54 -10.28 12.84
CA GLU A 222 -16.57 -11.33 12.78
C GLU A 222 -16.64 -11.98 11.40
N PHE A 223 -16.36 -11.20 10.34
CA PHE A 223 -16.38 -11.64 8.96
C PHE A 223 -15.00 -11.69 8.34
N SER A 224 -14.82 -12.59 7.38
CA SER A 224 -13.57 -12.70 6.64
C SER A 224 -13.76 -13.07 5.18
N LEU A 225 -12.74 -12.76 4.38
CA LEU A 225 -12.64 -13.11 2.96
C LEU A 225 -11.52 -14.13 2.74
N LYS A 226 -11.68 -14.95 1.71
CA LYS A 226 -10.58 -15.72 1.11
C LYS A 226 -10.20 -15.12 -0.23
N LEU A 227 -8.97 -14.63 -0.31
CA LEU A 227 -8.45 -13.87 -1.43
C LEU A 227 -7.27 -14.59 -2.10
N LYS A 228 -7.13 -14.40 -3.41
CA LYS A 228 -5.85 -14.64 -4.06
C LYS A 228 -4.99 -13.39 -3.87
N LEU A 229 -3.75 -13.59 -3.46
CA LEU A 229 -2.78 -12.51 -3.34
C LEU A 229 -1.58 -12.81 -4.24
N PRO A 230 -1.25 -11.93 -5.19
CA PRO A 230 -0.03 -12.09 -5.98
C PRO A 230 1.22 -11.87 -5.13
N ALA A 231 2.31 -12.52 -5.52
CA ALA A 231 3.63 -12.23 -4.97
C ALA A 231 4.01 -10.77 -5.27
N TYR A 232 4.56 -10.07 -4.28
CA TYR A 232 4.93 -8.66 -4.40
C TYR A 232 3.79 -7.81 -5.00
N GLY A 233 2.58 -7.99 -4.49
CA GLY A 233 1.41 -7.37 -5.10
C GLY A 233 0.51 -6.62 -4.13
N VAL A 234 -0.22 -5.67 -4.68
CA VAL A 234 -1.24 -4.89 -3.99
C VAL A 234 -2.59 -5.17 -4.63
N THR A 235 -3.56 -5.53 -3.81
CA THR A 235 -4.94 -5.75 -4.22
C THR A 235 -5.87 -4.85 -3.41
N VAL A 236 -6.85 -4.26 -4.09
CA VAL A 236 -7.82 -3.34 -3.46
C VAL A 236 -9.23 -3.82 -3.75
N PHE A 237 -10.06 -3.84 -2.71
CA PHE A 237 -11.44 -4.30 -2.79
C PHE A 237 -12.40 -3.20 -2.31
N GLY A 238 -13.48 -3.01 -3.07
CA GLY A 238 -14.65 -2.23 -2.65
C GLY A 238 -15.74 -3.14 -2.12
N CYS A 239 -16.52 -2.64 -1.17
CA CYS A 239 -17.69 -3.32 -0.62
C CYS A 239 -18.89 -3.23 -1.55
#